data_6fe5c0fe90575765e5c3dfbf1b8953f2
#
_entry.id   6fe5c0fe90575765e5c3dfbf1b8953f2
#
_cell.length_a   1.000
_cell.length_b   1.000
_cell.length_c   1.000
_cell.angle_alpha   90.00
_cell.angle_beta   90.00
_cell.angle_gamma   90.00
#
_symmetry.space_group_name_H-M   'P 1'
#
loop_
_entity.id
_entity.type
_entity.pdbx_description
1 polymer ?
#
loop_
_entity_poly.entity_id
_entity_poly.type
_entity_poly.pdbx_seq_one_letter_code
_entity_poly.pdbx_strand_id
1 'polypeptide(L)'
;TEIVRGFDLVKEWGQAFNTKPLIPMAGIIANEEYFHAHKAEFDLLHKDLSDALNWIMANRKSAAEIGANYLPAPEAAIEMGLDGARLTVTKASELKNEIMQFYETLMEFNPKLLGGKLPDDKFFLA
;
A
#
# COMPACT_ATOMS: atom_id res chain seq x y z
N THR A 1 20.15 13.17 19.92
CA THR A 1 19.23 12.17 20.50
C THR A 1 19.12 11.05 19.50
N GLU A 2 19.45 9.83 19.90
CA GLU A 2 19.30 8.63 19.07
C GLU A 2 17.82 8.23 19.06
N ILE A 3 17.26 8.04 17.85
CA ILE A 3 15.91 7.54 17.68
C ILE A 3 15.99 6.06 17.37
N VAL A 4 15.35 5.25 18.20
CA VAL A 4 15.27 3.79 18.02
C VAL A 4 13.83 3.38 17.71
N ARG A 5 13.67 2.29 16.94
CA ARG A 5 12.35 1.73 16.65
C ARG A 5 11.83 1.02 17.90
N GLY A 6 10.74 1.51 18.48
CA GLY A 6 10.14 0.94 19.70
C GLY A 6 9.35 -0.34 19.44
N PHE A 7 8.50 -0.35 18.40
CA PHE A 7 7.68 -1.50 18.00
C PHE A 7 7.35 -1.42 16.51
N ASP A 8 6.86 -2.53 15.97
CA ASP A 8 6.46 -2.67 14.58
C ASP A 8 4.94 -2.79 14.48
N LEU A 9 4.27 -1.70 14.10
CA LEU A 9 2.81 -1.63 14.04
C LEU A 9 2.18 -2.73 13.16
N VAL A 10 2.83 -3.07 12.04
CA VAL A 10 2.33 -4.12 11.13
C VAL A 10 2.38 -5.50 11.80
N LYS A 11 3.45 -5.77 12.57
CA LYS A 11 3.58 -7.01 13.34
C LYS A 11 2.53 -7.08 14.46
N GLU A 12 2.35 -5.99 15.19
CA GLU A 12 1.36 -5.90 16.28
C GLU A 12 -0.07 -6.06 15.74
N TRP A 13 -0.36 -5.48 14.57
CA TRP A 13 -1.63 -5.68 13.87
C TRP A 13 -1.89 -7.17 13.60
N GLY A 14 -0.93 -7.87 13.01
CA GLY A 14 -1.07 -9.30 12.73
C GLY A 14 -1.32 -10.14 13.98
N GLN A 15 -0.69 -9.79 15.10
CA GLN A 15 -0.91 -10.48 16.38
C GLN A 15 -2.28 -10.16 16.98
N ALA A 16 -2.66 -8.88 17.01
CA ALA A 16 -3.93 -8.42 17.60
C ALA A 16 -5.15 -9.02 16.90
N PHE A 17 -5.10 -9.15 15.59
CA PHE A 17 -6.22 -9.65 14.78
C PHE A 17 -6.06 -11.11 14.33
N ASN A 18 -5.00 -11.79 14.79
CA ASN A 18 -4.66 -13.17 14.38
C ASN A 18 -4.68 -13.36 12.85
N THR A 19 -4.05 -12.43 12.13
CA THR A 19 -4.01 -12.37 10.67
C THR A 19 -2.58 -12.17 10.16
N LYS A 20 -2.42 -12.10 8.85
CA LYS A 20 -1.12 -11.73 8.26
C LYS A 20 -0.68 -10.36 8.75
N PRO A 21 0.62 -10.13 9.00
CA PRO A 21 1.15 -8.82 9.39
C PRO A 21 1.18 -7.88 8.15
N LEU A 22 -0.01 -7.43 7.75
CA LEU A 22 -0.23 -6.58 6.60
C LEU A 22 -1.28 -5.51 6.94
N ILE A 23 -0.94 -4.25 6.71
CA ILE A 23 -1.85 -3.11 6.79
C ILE A 23 -1.90 -2.45 5.42
N PRO A 24 -3.07 -2.37 4.76
CA PRO A 24 -3.20 -1.66 3.49
C PRO A 24 -2.99 -0.16 3.71
N MET A 25 -1.90 0.40 3.19
CA MET A 25 -1.52 1.80 3.46
C MET A 25 -1.95 2.75 2.35
N ALA A 26 -1.96 2.28 1.11
CA ALA A 26 -2.31 3.07 -0.07
C ALA A 26 -2.87 2.18 -1.16
N GLY A 27 -3.64 2.77 -2.08
CA GLY A 27 -4.19 2.08 -3.23
C GLY A 27 -4.53 3.03 -4.36
N ILE A 28 -4.72 2.49 -5.54
CA ILE A 28 -5.23 3.20 -6.70
C ILE A 28 -6.74 2.96 -6.77
N ILE A 29 -7.50 4.04 -6.89
CA ILE A 29 -8.96 4.01 -7.07
C ILE A 29 -9.25 4.47 -8.49
N ALA A 30 -10.10 3.74 -9.19
CA ALA A 30 -10.55 4.08 -10.53
C ALA A 30 -12.08 4.26 -10.57
N ASN A 31 -12.56 5.08 -11.52
CA ASN A 31 -13.96 5.10 -11.87
C ASN A 31 -14.33 3.77 -12.54
N GLU A 32 -15.48 3.18 -12.17
CA GLU A 32 -15.91 1.85 -12.64
C GLU A 32 -16.04 1.79 -14.18
N GLU A 33 -16.71 2.78 -14.78
CA GLU A 33 -16.90 2.81 -16.24
C GLU A 33 -15.57 2.97 -16.97
N TYR A 34 -14.70 3.84 -16.47
CA TYR A 34 -13.38 4.05 -17.03
C TYR A 34 -12.52 2.79 -16.93
N PHE A 35 -12.54 2.11 -15.78
CA PHE A 35 -11.83 0.85 -15.58
C PHE A 35 -12.26 -0.21 -16.58
N HIS A 36 -13.57 -0.42 -16.76
CA HIS A 36 -14.07 -1.42 -17.70
C HIS A 36 -13.76 -1.11 -19.15
N ALA A 37 -13.74 0.19 -19.53
CA ALA A 37 -13.38 0.62 -20.88
C ALA A 37 -11.86 0.50 -21.18
N HIS A 38 -11.01 0.51 -20.13
CA HIS A 38 -9.55 0.60 -20.25
C HIS A 38 -8.83 -0.52 -19.47
N LYS A 39 -9.45 -1.69 -19.38
CA LYS A 39 -8.91 -2.79 -18.55
C LYS A 39 -7.47 -3.16 -18.90
N ALA A 40 -7.11 -3.16 -20.18
CA ALA A 40 -5.76 -3.48 -20.64
C ALA A 40 -4.71 -2.47 -20.12
N GLU A 41 -5.08 -1.18 -20.04
CA GLU A 41 -4.19 -0.15 -19.49
C GLU A 41 -3.99 -0.32 -17.99
N PHE A 42 -5.02 -0.75 -17.25
CA PHE A 42 -4.88 -1.04 -15.81
C PHE A 42 -4.03 -2.29 -15.56
N ASP A 43 -4.16 -3.33 -16.39
CA ASP A 43 -3.29 -4.51 -16.31
C ASP A 43 -1.83 -4.14 -16.62
N LEU A 44 -1.59 -3.27 -17.62
CA LEU A 44 -0.26 -2.76 -17.92
C LEU A 44 0.28 -1.90 -16.78
N LEU A 45 -0.52 -0.99 -16.22
CA LEU A 45 -0.14 -0.18 -15.06
C LEU A 45 0.27 -1.04 -13.88
N HIS A 46 -0.51 -2.09 -13.57
CA HIS A 46 -0.17 -3.02 -12.49
C HIS A 46 1.17 -3.71 -12.74
N LYS A 47 1.40 -4.16 -13.98
CA LYS A 47 2.68 -4.76 -14.39
C LYS A 47 3.83 -3.77 -14.24
N ASP A 48 3.67 -2.55 -14.74
CA ASP A 48 4.72 -1.52 -14.70
C ASP A 48 5.07 -1.12 -13.26
N LEU A 49 4.08 -1.01 -12.38
CA LEU A 49 4.31 -0.77 -10.95
C LEU A 49 5.06 -1.93 -10.28
N SER A 50 4.72 -3.16 -10.64
CA SER A 50 5.40 -4.35 -10.13
C SER A 50 6.86 -4.41 -10.60
N ASP A 51 7.09 -4.14 -11.87
CA ASP A 51 8.44 -4.08 -12.46
C ASP A 51 9.26 -2.94 -11.84
N ALA A 52 8.66 -1.77 -11.65
CA ALA A 52 9.30 -0.63 -11.00
C ALA A 52 9.69 -0.96 -9.55
N LEU A 53 8.81 -1.62 -8.79
CA LEU A 53 9.13 -2.03 -7.43
C LEU A 53 10.30 -3.03 -7.40
N ASN A 54 10.29 -4.02 -8.29
CA ASN A 54 11.38 -4.98 -8.42
C ASN A 54 12.71 -4.28 -8.75
N TRP A 55 12.67 -3.30 -9.66
CA TRP A 55 13.85 -2.50 -10.00
C TRP A 55 14.34 -1.68 -8.80
N ILE A 56 13.44 -1.01 -8.08
CA ILE A 56 13.77 -0.24 -6.86
C ILE A 56 14.49 -1.13 -5.85
N MET A 57 13.97 -2.32 -5.58
CA MET A 57 14.55 -3.23 -4.60
C MET A 57 15.90 -3.80 -5.03
N ALA A 58 16.13 -3.94 -6.35
CA ALA A 58 17.40 -4.37 -6.91
C ALA A 58 18.44 -3.23 -7.03
N ASN A 59 18.00 -1.96 -7.10
CA ASN A 59 18.84 -0.80 -7.39
C ASN A 59 18.62 0.33 -6.35
N ARG A 60 18.66 0.01 -5.08
CA ARG A 60 18.24 0.89 -3.97
C ARG A 60 18.89 2.26 -3.98
N LYS A 61 20.20 2.31 -4.19
CA LYS A 61 20.95 3.57 -4.24
C LYS A 61 20.45 4.46 -5.37
N SER A 62 20.39 3.94 -6.59
CA SER A 62 19.89 4.71 -7.75
C SER A 62 18.42 5.08 -7.59
N ALA A 63 17.62 4.22 -6.97
CA ALA A 63 16.23 4.52 -6.64
C ALA A 63 16.13 5.68 -5.62
N ALA A 64 17.02 5.72 -4.62
CA ALA A 64 17.08 6.80 -3.65
C ALA A 64 17.52 8.13 -4.28
N GLU A 65 18.53 8.11 -5.16
CA GLU A 65 18.97 9.26 -5.95
C GLU A 65 17.79 9.86 -6.77
N ILE A 66 17.04 9.01 -7.47
CA ILE A 66 15.85 9.43 -8.21
C ILE A 66 14.78 9.95 -7.24
N GLY A 67 14.51 9.21 -6.18
CA GLY A 67 13.47 9.52 -5.19
C GLY A 67 13.68 10.87 -4.51
N ALA A 68 14.92 11.29 -4.28
CA ALA A 68 15.25 12.58 -3.67
C ALA A 68 14.82 13.79 -4.52
N ASN A 69 14.54 13.60 -5.82
CA ASN A 69 13.98 14.65 -6.66
C ASN A 69 12.46 14.84 -6.47
N TYR A 70 11.78 13.88 -5.85
CA TYR A 70 10.33 13.86 -5.71
C TYR A 70 9.85 13.82 -4.26
N LEU A 71 10.68 13.33 -3.34
CA LEU A 71 10.35 13.19 -1.93
C LEU A 71 11.11 14.23 -1.08
N PRO A 72 10.48 14.78 -0.04
CA PRO A 72 11.14 15.75 0.86
C PRO A 72 12.06 15.04 1.86
N ALA A 73 12.96 14.19 1.37
CA ALA A 73 13.90 13.43 2.19
C ALA A 73 15.25 13.26 1.46
N PRO A 74 16.38 13.27 2.16
CA PRO A 74 17.69 13.04 1.55
C PRO A 74 17.84 11.59 1.11
N GLU A 75 18.66 11.34 0.07
CA GLU A 75 18.94 10.03 -0.53
C GLU A 75 19.20 8.93 0.51
N ALA A 76 20.09 9.20 1.47
CA ALA A 76 20.45 8.24 2.51
C ALA A 76 19.24 7.82 3.37
N ALA A 77 18.32 8.73 3.65
CA ALA A 77 17.11 8.42 4.41
C ALA A 77 16.11 7.61 3.58
N ILE A 78 16.01 7.90 2.27
CA ILE A 78 15.17 7.12 1.34
C ILE A 78 15.72 5.70 1.23
N GLU A 79 17.02 5.54 0.97
CA GLU A 79 17.66 4.23 0.84
C GLU A 79 17.47 3.37 2.10
N MET A 80 17.71 3.93 3.28
CA MET A 80 17.47 3.26 4.56
C MET A 80 15.99 2.92 4.80
N GLY A 81 15.08 3.77 4.32
CA GLY A 81 13.64 3.61 4.48
C GLY A 81 13.06 2.47 3.66
N LEU A 82 13.68 2.10 2.52
CA LEU A 82 13.16 1.05 1.62
C LEU A 82 13.00 -0.30 2.32
N ASP A 83 13.90 -0.68 3.22
CA ASP A 83 13.80 -1.93 3.98
C ASP A 83 12.58 -1.95 4.93
N GLY A 84 12.31 -0.81 5.56
CA GLY A 84 11.23 -0.68 6.52
C GLY A 84 9.87 -0.42 5.88
N ALA A 85 9.83 0.02 4.63
CA ALA A 85 8.60 0.41 3.94
C ALA A 85 7.70 -0.78 3.57
N ARG A 86 8.26 -2.00 3.45
CA ARG A 86 7.53 -3.24 3.13
C ARG A 86 6.60 -3.06 1.93
N LEU A 87 7.09 -2.40 0.90
CA LEU A 87 6.31 -2.09 -0.30
C LEU A 87 5.91 -3.37 -1.02
N THR A 88 4.65 -3.45 -1.41
CA THR A 88 4.11 -4.49 -2.27
C THR A 88 3.19 -3.86 -3.32
N VAL A 89 3.10 -4.49 -4.48
CA VAL A 89 2.11 -4.17 -5.51
C VAL A 89 1.23 -5.41 -5.66
N THR A 90 -0.02 -5.30 -5.24
CA THR A 90 -0.96 -6.42 -5.21
C THR A 90 -2.34 -5.92 -5.65
N LYS A 91 -3.07 -6.72 -6.40
CA LYS A 91 -4.44 -6.38 -6.80
C LYS A 91 -5.35 -6.32 -5.57
N ALA A 92 -6.25 -5.34 -5.52
CA ALA A 92 -7.16 -5.17 -4.40
C ALA A 92 -8.08 -6.39 -4.19
N SER A 93 -8.45 -7.08 -5.27
CA SER A 93 -9.22 -8.33 -5.21
C SER A 93 -8.51 -9.45 -4.45
N GLU A 94 -7.18 -9.50 -4.50
CA GLU A 94 -6.36 -10.50 -3.78
C GLU A 94 -6.20 -10.17 -2.29
N LEU A 95 -6.38 -8.90 -1.92
CA LEU A 95 -6.29 -8.38 -0.55
C LEU A 95 -7.64 -7.98 0.06
N LYS A 96 -8.74 -8.41 -0.56
CA LYS A 96 -10.09 -8.01 -0.15
C LYS A 96 -10.35 -8.22 1.34
N ASN A 97 -9.99 -9.38 1.87
CA ASN A 97 -10.22 -9.70 3.27
C ASN A 97 -9.42 -8.80 4.21
N GLU A 98 -8.15 -8.55 3.90
CA GLU A 98 -7.26 -7.69 4.67
C GLU A 98 -7.72 -6.22 4.62
N ILE A 99 -8.17 -5.75 3.46
CA ILE A 99 -8.72 -4.40 3.29
C ILE A 99 -10.04 -4.26 4.06
N MET A 100 -10.93 -5.24 3.95
CA MET A 100 -12.22 -5.23 4.68
C MET A 100 -11.99 -5.23 6.18
N GLN A 101 -11.11 -6.09 6.71
CA GLN A 101 -10.78 -6.11 8.13
C GLN A 101 -10.24 -4.75 8.61
N PHE A 102 -9.38 -4.12 7.81
CA PHE A 102 -8.88 -2.78 8.13
C PHE A 102 -10.01 -1.75 8.16
N TYR A 103 -10.90 -1.77 7.18
CA TYR A 103 -12.04 -0.86 7.09
C TYR A 103 -13.05 -1.10 8.22
N GLU A 104 -13.35 -2.34 8.57
CA GLU A 104 -14.19 -2.68 9.71
C GLU A 104 -13.64 -2.10 11.02
N THR A 105 -12.33 -2.25 11.23
CA THR A 105 -11.66 -1.64 12.39
C THR A 105 -11.77 -0.11 12.36
N LEU A 106 -11.56 0.54 11.21
CA LEU A 106 -11.75 2.00 11.11
C LEU A 106 -13.20 2.42 11.37
N MET A 107 -14.18 1.63 10.94
CA MET A 107 -15.60 1.89 11.20
C MET A 107 -15.95 1.86 12.69
N GLU A 108 -15.34 0.96 13.45
CA GLU A 108 -15.53 0.90 14.91
C GLU A 108 -15.00 2.17 15.60
N PHE A 109 -13.85 2.68 15.16
CA PHE A 109 -13.23 3.87 15.75
C PHE A 109 -13.84 5.19 15.27
N ASN A 110 -14.04 5.31 13.96
CA ASN A 110 -14.55 6.54 13.37
C ASN A 110 -15.21 6.28 12.00
N PRO A 111 -16.54 6.02 11.96
CA PRO A 111 -17.27 5.75 10.72
C PRO A 111 -17.13 6.84 9.65
N LYS A 112 -16.87 8.08 10.03
CA LYS A 112 -16.73 9.21 9.10
C LYS A 112 -15.54 9.07 8.16
N LEU A 113 -14.51 8.30 8.54
CA LEU A 113 -13.35 8.03 7.69
C LEU A 113 -13.72 7.29 6.40
N LEU A 114 -14.80 6.51 6.44
CA LEU A 114 -15.30 5.72 5.31
C LEU A 114 -16.64 6.22 4.76
N GLY A 115 -17.03 7.45 5.08
CA GLY A 115 -18.34 7.98 4.68
C GLY A 115 -19.53 7.27 5.33
N GLY A 116 -19.33 6.58 6.46
CA GLY A 116 -20.36 5.92 7.27
C GLY A 116 -20.79 4.54 6.78
N LYS A 117 -20.15 3.97 5.77
CA LYS A 117 -20.47 2.62 5.26
C LYS A 117 -19.21 1.89 4.75
N LEU A 118 -19.23 0.57 4.83
CA LEU A 118 -18.23 -0.27 4.19
C LEU A 118 -18.48 -0.36 2.68
N PRO A 119 -17.41 -0.53 1.87
CA PRO A 119 -17.56 -0.78 0.44
C PRO A 119 -18.20 -2.16 0.18
N ASP A 120 -18.89 -2.28 -0.94
CA ASP A 120 -19.39 -3.55 -1.44
C ASP A 120 -18.34 -4.27 -2.34
N ASP A 121 -18.73 -5.43 -2.85
CA ASP A 121 -17.83 -6.26 -3.67
C ASP A 121 -17.36 -5.57 -4.96
N LYS A 122 -18.13 -4.63 -5.48
CA LYS A 122 -17.80 -3.88 -6.71
C LYS A 122 -16.64 -2.90 -6.50
N PHE A 123 -16.34 -2.55 -5.26
CA PHE A 123 -15.20 -1.71 -4.94
C PHE A 123 -13.86 -2.39 -5.27
N PHE A 124 -13.82 -3.71 -5.20
CA PHE A 124 -12.60 -4.50 -5.45
C PHE A 124 -12.55 -4.94 -6.92
N LEU A 125 -12.14 -4.03 -7.77
CA LEU A 125 -11.98 -4.32 -9.20
C LEU A 125 -10.87 -5.36 -9.42
N ALA A 126 -11.12 -6.29 -10.32
CA ALA A 126 -10.19 -7.37 -10.66
C ALA A 126 -9.39 -7.05 -11.92
#